data_7b1f2247f79065d5b9159c2fd1fe6ff9
#
_entry.id   7b1f2247f79065d5b9159c2fd1fe6ff9
#
_cell.length_a   1.000
_cell.length_b   1.000
_cell.length_c   1.000
_cell.angle_alpha   90.00
_cell.angle_beta   90.00
_cell.angle_gamma   90.00
#
_symmetry.space_group_name_H-M   'P 1'
#
loop_
_entity.id
_entity.type
_entity.pdbx_description
1 polymer ?
#
loop_
_entity_poly.entity_id
_entity_poly.type
_entity_poly.pdbx_seq_one_letter_code
_entity_poly.pdbx_strand_id
1 'polypeptide(L)'
;MRYDTPSLERWNSRAYDSSFGYVSTQGAPLVDLLDPRPGERVLDLGCGTGVLTAQIAFRGADVLGIDGSPAMIEKALAQYPGINFIVGDGHDFTVVDPYDAVFSNAALHWMSRDPGAVIANVREALTPGGRFVAEMGGAGNCAELTAAMLTAWREYGLREPELPWYFPTPAEYARRLEQEGFVVRLLEYFDRPTPLDECPGGAADWVRVFASSVLEGLPPEIVEPLLHRVNELAAPALRRETGWMADYVRLRFAAVRR
;
A
#
# COMPACT_ATOMS: atom_id res chain seq x y z
N MET A 1 -29.53 13.26 2.79
CA MET A 1 -28.64 12.71 3.83
C MET A 1 -27.24 12.77 3.26
N ARG A 2 -26.37 13.62 3.82
CA ARG A 2 -24.95 13.63 3.43
C ARG A 2 -24.30 12.49 4.22
N TYR A 3 -23.79 11.48 3.55
CA TYR A 3 -22.92 10.49 4.16
C TYR A 3 -21.57 11.20 4.39
N ASP A 4 -21.19 11.36 5.65
CA ASP A 4 -19.84 11.74 6.03
C ASP A 4 -18.88 10.68 5.48
N THR A 5 -18.16 11.02 4.43
CA THR A 5 -17.04 10.23 3.92
C THR A 5 -15.95 10.30 4.99
N PRO A 6 -15.47 9.19 5.56
CA PRO A 6 -14.32 9.23 6.46
C PRO A 6 -13.16 9.87 5.70
N SER A 7 -12.58 10.91 6.25
CA SER A 7 -11.61 11.77 5.61
C SER A 7 -10.41 10.98 5.07
N LEU A 8 -10.16 11.05 3.77
CA LEU A 8 -8.92 10.64 3.07
C LEU A 8 -7.67 11.42 3.58
N GLU A 9 -7.86 12.40 4.50
CA GLU A 9 -6.83 13.30 5.01
C GLU A 9 -5.86 12.69 6.03
N ARG A 10 -5.95 11.39 6.36
CA ARG A 10 -5.28 10.82 7.54
C ARG A 10 -3.90 10.21 7.28
N TRP A 11 -3.38 10.31 6.06
CA TRP A 11 -2.04 9.79 5.75
C TRP A 11 -0.95 10.83 6.01
N ASN A 12 -0.02 10.55 6.94
CA ASN A 12 1.09 11.45 7.22
C ASN A 12 2.20 11.35 6.15
N SER A 13 1.99 12.05 5.03
CA SER A 13 2.89 12.05 3.88
C SER A 13 4.31 12.51 4.20
N ARG A 14 4.50 13.40 5.21
CA ARG A 14 5.84 13.90 5.58
C ARG A 14 6.65 12.85 6.31
N ALA A 15 6.02 12.08 7.19
CA ALA A 15 6.68 10.96 7.87
C ALA A 15 6.99 9.82 6.89
N TYR A 16 6.10 9.57 5.92
CA TYR A 16 6.29 8.52 4.91
C TYR A 16 7.48 8.80 3.99
N ASP A 17 7.64 10.00 3.45
CA ASP A 17 8.70 10.31 2.46
C ASP A 17 10.10 10.39 3.05
N SER A 18 10.23 10.89 4.27
CA SER A 18 11.53 10.94 4.95
C SER A 18 11.99 9.58 5.41
N SER A 19 11.05 8.62 5.55
CA SER A 19 11.26 7.37 6.25
C SER A 19 11.18 6.11 5.37
N PHE A 20 10.73 6.17 4.09
CA PHE A 20 10.45 4.94 3.33
C PHE A 20 10.81 4.98 1.84
N GLY A 21 11.89 5.67 1.49
CA GLY A 21 12.49 5.66 0.14
C GLY A 21 12.80 4.25 -0.40
N TYR A 22 12.93 3.24 0.49
CA TYR A 22 13.13 1.85 0.10
C TYR A 22 11.91 1.21 -0.60
N VAL A 23 10.68 1.69 -0.34
CA VAL A 23 9.46 1.14 -0.97
C VAL A 23 9.53 1.30 -2.49
N SER A 24 10.02 2.44 -2.97
CA SER A 24 10.20 2.69 -4.41
C SER A 24 11.36 1.88 -5.00
N THR A 25 12.46 1.71 -4.25
CA THR A 25 13.61 0.90 -4.70
C THR A 25 13.22 -0.58 -4.80
N GLN A 26 12.44 -1.09 -3.86
CA GLN A 26 11.94 -2.46 -3.88
C GLN A 26 10.83 -2.69 -4.93
N GLY A 27 10.21 -1.62 -5.44
CA GLY A 27 9.18 -1.67 -6.50
C GLY A 27 9.74 -1.83 -7.92
N ALA A 28 11.03 -1.58 -8.16
CA ALA A 28 11.60 -1.66 -9.50
C ALA A 28 11.40 -3.03 -10.20
N PRO A 29 11.56 -4.19 -9.52
CA PRO A 29 11.27 -5.49 -10.14
C PRO A 29 9.80 -5.67 -10.55
N LEU A 30 8.86 -4.96 -9.89
CA LEU A 30 7.46 -4.99 -10.28
C LEU A 30 7.23 -4.18 -11.57
N VAL A 31 7.99 -3.10 -11.80
CA VAL A 31 7.97 -2.36 -13.08
C VAL A 31 8.54 -3.24 -14.21
N ASP A 32 9.51 -4.10 -13.92
CA ASP A 32 10.00 -5.08 -14.89
C ASP A 32 8.94 -6.14 -15.24
N LEU A 33 8.19 -6.61 -14.24
CA LEU A 33 7.06 -7.51 -14.44
C LEU A 33 5.91 -6.86 -15.22
N LEU A 34 5.66 -5.56 -15.01
CA LEU A 34 4.69 -4.79 -15.80
C LEU A 34 5.08 -4.76 -17.27
N ASP A 35 6.37 -4.69 -17.59
CA ASP A 35 6.94 -4.59 -18.94
C ASP A 35 6.26 -3.48 -19.77
N PRO A 36 6.31 -2.20 -19.31
CA PRO A 36 5.64 -1.11 -20.01
C PRO A 36 6.34 -0.82 -21.33
N ARG A 37 5.56 -0.57 -22.39
CA ARG A 37 6.04 -0.35 -23.76
C ARG A 37 5.80 1.08 -24.20
N PRO A 38 6.63 1.61 -25.12
CA PRO A 38 6.41 2.92 -25.69
C PRO A 38 5.01 3.07 -26.30
N GLY A 39 4.30 4.13 -25.89
CA GLY A 39 2.97 4.43 -26.37
C GLY A 39 1.83 3.69 -25.67
N GLU A 40 2.10 2.73 -24.76
CA GLU A 40 1.07 2.13 -23.93
C GLU A 40 0.55 3.15 -22.91
N ARG A 41 -0.76 3.09 -22.65
CA ARG A 41 -1.39 3.84 -21.56
C ARG A 41 -1.38 3.00 -20.28
N VAL A 42 -0.78 3.54 -19.24
CA VAL A 42 -0.64 2.86 -17.94
C VAL A 42 -1.27 3.70 -16.85
N LEU A 43 -2.08 3.07 -16.00
CA LEU A 43 -2.61 3.66 -14.77
C LEU A 43 -1.79 3.15 -13.58
N ASP A 44 -1.21 4.05 -12.80
CA ASP A 44 -0.54 3.74 -11.52
C ASP A 44 -1.48 4.05 -10.36
N LEU A 45 -2.07 3.01 -9.76
CA LEU A 45 -3.08 3.10 -8.71
C LEU A 45 -2.42 3.04 -7.31
N GLY A 46 -2.53 4.14 -6.55
CA GLY A 46 -1.79 4.36 -5.31
C GLY A 46 -0.35 4.77 -5.59
N CYS A 47 -0.18 5.75 -6.48
CA CYS A 47 1.13 6.16 -7.02
C CYS A 47 2.05 6.84 -5.99
N GLY A 48 1.53 7.27 -4.84
CA GLY A 48 2.27 8.00 -3.82
C GLY A 48 2.94 9.26 -4.39
N THR A 49 4.25 9.41 -4.16
CA THR A 49 5.06 10.54 -4.65
C THR A 49 5.52 10.40 -6.11
N GLY A 50 5.04 9.39 -6.83
CA GLY A 50 5.23 9.24 -8.27
C GLY A 50 6.56 8.62 -8.72
N VAL A 51 7.38 8.09 -7.81
CA VAL A 51 8.71 7.55 -8.16
C VAL A 51 8.60 6.38 -9.14
N LEU A 52 7.71 5.42 -8.92
CA LEU A 52 7.51 4.28 -9.82
C LEU A 52 6.75 4.71 -11.08
N THR A 53 5.79 5.65 -10.96
CA THR A 53 5.11 6.27 -12.10
C THR A 53 6.12 6.87 -13.08
N ALA A 54 7.13 7.59 -12.56
CA ALA A 54 8.20 8.17 -13.38
C ALA A 54 9.09 7.10 -14.04
N GLN A 55 9.37 5.99 -13.36
CA GLN A 55 10.10 4.87 -13.96
C GLN A 55 9.32 4.22 -15.11
N ILE A 56 8.00 4.08 -14.98
CA ILE A 56 7.11 3.57 -16.04
C ILE A 56 7.10 4.56 -17.21
N ALA A 57 6.93 5.85 -16.95
CA ALA A 57 6.97 6.90 -17.98
C ALA A 57 8.34 6.95 -18.71
N PHE A 58 9.44 6.77 -18.00
CA PHE A 58 10.78 6.72 -18.58
C PHE A 58 10.96 5.58 -19.59
N ARG A 59 10.17 4.50 -19.47
CA ARG A 59 10.13 3.41 -20.46
C ARG A 59 9.28 3.74 -21.69
N GLY A 60 8.70 4.94 -21.76
CA GLY A 60 7.97 5.45 -22.92
C GLY A 60 6.46 5.27 -22.87
N ALA A 61 5.89 4.80 -21.75
CA ALA A 61 4.46 4.72 -21.57
C ALA A 61 3.85 6.10 -21.25
N ASP A 62 2.58 6.31 -21.64
CA ASP A 62 1.74 7.41 -21.20
C ASP A 62 1.08 7.04 -19.88
N VAL A 63 1.50 7.68 -18.78
CA VAL A 63 1.13 7.25 -17.42
C VAL A 63 0.27 8.30 -16.74
N LEU A 64 -0.81 7.84 -16.10
CA LEU A 64 -1.57 8.58 -15.10
C LEU A 64 -1.33 7.96 -13.72
N GLY A 65 -0.89 8.76 -12.74
CA GLY A 65 -0.84 8.38 -11.34
C GLY A 65 -2.11 8.80 -10.60
N ILE A 66 -2.71 7.89 -9.82
CA ILE A 66 -3.83 8.17 -8.91
C ILE A 66 -3.42 7.82 -7.49
N ASP A 67 -3.66 8.73 -6.53
CA ASP A 67 -3.48 8.46 -5.10
C ASP A 67 -4.58 9.16 -4.29
N GLY A 68 -4.99 8.53 -3.19
CA GLY A 68 -6.01 9.09 -2.29
C GLY A 68 -5.51 10.28 -1.46
N SER A 69 -4.20 10.50 -1.37
CA SER A 69 -3.58 11.55 -0.56
C SER A 69 -3.28 12.80 -1.39
N PRO A 70 -3.97 13.94 -1.15
CA PRO A 70 -3.65 15.20 -1.82
C PRO A 70 -2.19 15.63 -1.62
N ALA A 71 -1.62 15.37 -0.44
CA ALA A 71 -0.23 15.72 -0.12
C ALA A 71 0.79 14.87 -0.90
N MET A 72 0.48 13.60 -1.21
CA MET A 72 1.30 12.77 -2.08
C MET A 72 1.25 13.28 -3.52
N ILE A 73 0.08 13.61 -4.02
CA ILE A 73 -0.11 14.15 -5.38
C ILE A 73 0.59 15.50 -5.53
N GLU A 74 0.52 16.40 -4.54
CA GLU A 74 1.23 17.67 -4.58
C GLU A 74 2.75 17.45 -4.76
N LYS A 75 3.33 16.51 -4.01
CA LYS A 75 4.75 16.17 -4.13
C LYS A 75 5.07 15.52 -5.49
N ALA A 76 4.24 14.61 -5.97
CA ALA A 76 4.42 13.97 -7.26
C ALA A 76 4.43 15.00 -8.40
N LEU A 77 3.48 15.94 -8.41
CA LEU A 77 3.42 17.03 -9.39
C LEU A 77 4.64 17.96 -9.31
N ALA A 78 5.12 18.27 -8.11
CA ALA A 78 6.32 19.09 -7.91
C ALA A 78 7.60 18.39 -8.40
N GLN A 79 7.71 17.08 -8.19
CA GLN A 79 8.89 16.29 -8.52
C GLN A 79 8.91 15.86 -10.00
N TYR A 80 7.75 15.62 -10.60
CA TYR A 80 7.61 15.12 -11.97
C TYR A 80 6.60 15.95 -12.80
N PRO A 81 6.88 17.22 -13.10
CA PRO A 81 5.92 18.15 -13.71
C PRO A 81 5.48 17.76 -15.13
N GLY A 82 6.13 16.77 -15.76
CA GLY A 82 5.77 16.25 -17.08
C GLY A 82 4.85 15.03 -17.06
N ILE A 83 4.44 14.56 -15.87
CA ILE A 83 3.58 13.39 -15.69
C ILE A 83 2.24 13.83 -15.09
N ASN A 84 1.16 13.18 -15.49
CA ASN A 84 -0.16 13.47 -14.98
C ASN A 84 -0.40 12.73 -13.66
N PHE A 85 -0.83 13.47 -12.63
CA PHE A 85 -1.23 12.93 -11.33
C PHE A 85 -2.55 13.55 -10.89
N ILE A 86 -3.43 12.73 -10.31
CA ILE A 86 -4.71 13.20 -9.78
C ILE A 86 -5.00 12.57 -8.41
N VAL A 87 -5.73 13.31 -7.58
CA VAL A 87 -6.30 12.75 -6.34
C VAL A 87 -7.51 11.92 -6.71
N GLY A 88 -7.58 10.68 -6.22
CA GLY A 88 -8.71 9.78 -6.45
C GLY A 88 -8.72 8.58 -5.52
N ASP A 89 -9.92 8.08 -5.21
CA ASP A 89 -10.13 6.88 -4.39
C ASP A 89 -10.15 5.64 -5.30
N GLY A 90 -9.35 4.63 -4.99
CA GLY A 90 -9.32 3.36 -5.73
C GLY A 90 -10.65 2.61 -5.77
N HIS A 91 -11.59 2.95 -4.86
CA HIS A 91 -12.91 2.31 -4.80
C HIS A 91 -13.93 2.88 -5.79
N ASP A 92 -13.72 4.10 -6.33
CA ASP A 92 -14.73 4.77 -7.16
C ASP A 92 -14.16 5.66 -8.28
N PHE A 93 -12.86 5.50 -8.61
CA PHE A 93 -12.29 6.24 -9.73
C PHE A 93 -12.92 5.81 -11.07
N THR A 94 -13.00 6.76 -11.98
CA THR A 94 -13.49 6.53 -13.36
C THR A 94 -12.50 7.07 -14.36
N VAL A 95 -12.38 6.41 -15.50
CA VAL A 95 -11.52 6.83 -16.62
C VAL A 95 -12.35 7.07 -17.86
N VAL A 96 -11.94 8.05 -18.70
CA VAL A 96 -12.64 8.36 -19.95
C VAL A 96 -12.29 7.33 -21.01
N ASP A 97 -11.00 7.04 -21.15
CA ASP A 97 -10.49 6.05 -22.11
C ASP A 97 -9.76 4.94 -21.36
N PRO A 98 -9.90 3.68 -21.79
CA PRO A 98 -9.29 2.55 -21.11
C PRO A 98 -7.76 2.54 -21.24
N TYR A 99 -7.11 1.81 -20.33
CA TYR A 99 -5.67 1.62 -20.22
C TYR A 99 -5.25 0.24 -20.71
N ASP A 100 -4.02 0.13 -21.23
CA ASP A 100 -3.41 -1.16 -21.60
C ASP A 100 -2.92 -1.92 -20.38
N ALA A 101 -2.57 -1.18 -19.32
CA ALA A 101 -2.16 -1.78 -18.06
C ALA A 101 -2.56 -0.93 -16.85
N VAL A 102 -2.81 -1.61 -15.73
CA VAL A 102 -2.88 -1.02 -14.38
C VAL A 102 -1.73 -1.59 -13.56
N PHE A 103 -1.04 -0.70 -12.88
CA PHE A 103 0.06 -0.98 -11.95
C PHE A 103 -0.35 -0.55 -10.54
N SER A 104 0.08 -1.29 -9.52
CA SER A 104 -0.07 -0.85 -8.13
C SER A 104 1.01 -1.47 -7.25
N ASN A 105 1.77 -0.66 -6.52
CA ASN A 105 2.79 -1.15 -5.61
C ASN A 105 2.54 -0.66 -4.19
N ALA A 106 2.45 -1.59 -3.24
CA ALA A 106 2.29 -1.34 -1.80
C ALA A 106 1.09 -0.44 -1.42
N ALA A 107 0.03 -0.42 -2.25
CA ALA A 107 -1.14 0.44 -2.06
C ALA A 107 -2.45 -0.33 -1.82
N LEU A 108 -2.70 -1.45 -2.50
CA LEU A 108 -3.99 -2.14 -2.48
C LEU A 108 -4.44 -2.59 -1.08
N HIS A 109 -3.52 -2.91 -0.18
CA HIS A 109 -3.85 -3.30 1.19
C HIS A 109 -4.39 -2.15 2.04
N TRP A 110 -4.22 -0.89 1.64
CA TRP A 110 -4.84 0.29 2.24
C TRP A 110 -6.27 0.52 1.77
N MET A 111 -6.65 -0.08 0.64
CA MET A 111 -7.99 -0.02 0.07
C MET A 111 -8.87 -1.11 0.69
N SER A 112 -8.91 -1.16 2.03
CA SER A 112 -9.46 -2.28 2.82
C SER A 112 -10.98 -2.27 2.91
N ARG A 113 -11.64 -1.13 2.62
CA ARG A 113 -13.10 -0.94 2.76
C ARG A 113 -13.89 -1.91 1.88
N ASP A 114 -13.52 -2.04 0.61
CA ASP A 114 -14.10 -2.96 -0.35
C ASP A 114 -13.08 -3.36 -1.43
N PRO A 115 -12.25 -4.38 -1.19
CA PRO A 115 -11.29 -4.85 -2.19
C PRO A 115 -11.92 -5.34 -3.50
N GLY A 116 -13.18 -5.80 -3.46
CA GLY A 116 -13.93 -6.20 -4.65
C GLY A 116 -14.23 -5.01 -5.56
N ALA A 117 -14.70 -3.89 -4.99
CA ALA A 117 -14.94 -2.67 -5.75
C ALA A 117 -13.66 -2.15 -6.43
N VAL A 118 -12.51 -2.21 -5.73
CA VAL A 118 -11.21 -1.82 -6.32
C VAL A 118 -10.88 -2.68 -7.54
N ILE A 119 -11.02 -4.01 -7.45
CA ILE A 119 -10.74 -4.94 -8.57
C ILE A 119 -11.72 -4.69 -9.72
N ALA A 120 -13.00 -4.46 -9.44
CA ALA A 120 -14.00 -4.14 -10.45
C ALA A 120 -13.67 -2.81 -11.19
N ASN A 121 -13.28 -1.76 -10.48
CA ASN A 121 -12.88 -0.49 -11.09
C ASN A 121 -11.61 -0.64 -11.95
N VAL A 122 -10.63 -1.41 -11.49
CA VAL A 122 -9.45 -1.74 -12.30
C VAL A 122 -9.86 -2.48 -13.57
N ARG A 123 -10.79 -3.42 -13.48
CA ARG A 123 -11.30 -4.14 -14.64
C ARG A 123 -11.96 -3.18 -15.65
N GLU A 124 -12.81 -2.27 -15.18
CA GLU A 124 -13.47 -1.29 -16.07
C GLU A 124 -12.47 -0.31 -16.72
N ALA A 125 -11.39 0.01 -15.99
CA ALA A 125 -10.33 0.89 -16.50
C ALA A 125 -9.41 0.23 -17.54
N LEU A 126 -9.41 -1.09 -17.68
CA LEU A 126 -8.53 -1.79 -18.61
C LEU A 126 -9.21 -2.05 -19.97
N THR A 127 -8.44 -2.10 -21.03
CA THR A 127 -8.86 -2.68 -22.30
C THR A 127 -9.08 -4.19 -22.18
N PRO A 128 -9.91 -4.85 -23.02
CA PRO A 128 -9.90 -6.30 -23.14
C PRO A 128 -8.48 -6.79 -23.47
N GLY A 129 -7.98 -7.76 -22.73
CA GLY A 129 -6.57 -8.22 -22.84
C GLY A 129 -5.56 -7.35 -22.10
N GLY A 130 -5.97 -6.24 -21.51
CA GLY A 130 -5.13 -5.40 -20.66
C GLY A 130 -4.69 -6.12 -19.38
N ARG A 131 -3.54 -5.73 -18.83
CA ARG A 131 -2.92 -6.40 -17.67
C ARG A 131 -3.02 -5.59 -16.38
N PHE A 132 -3.24 -6.28 -15.29
CA PHE A 132 -3.15 -5.76 -13.92
C PHE A 132 -1.96 -6.39 -13.21
N VAL A 133 -0.96 -5.60 -12.88
CA VAL A 133 0.26 -6.04 -12.19
C VAL A 133 0.39 -5.30 -10.87
N ALA A 134 0.45 -6.05 -9.77
CA ALA A 134 0.54 -5.41 -8.47
C ALA A 134 1.31 -6.24 -7.43
N GLU A 135 1.78 -5.53 -6.40
CA GLU A 135 2.34 -6.10 -5.18
C GLU A 135 1.73 -5.41 -3.96
N MET A 136 1.33 -6.22 -2.98
CA MET A 136 0.73 -5.73 -1.73
C MET A 136 1.16 -6.60 -0.55
N GLY A 137 0.81 -6.18 0.68
CA GLY A 137 0.90 -7.06 1.84
C GLY A 137 -0.05 -8.24 1.70
N GLY A 138 0.44 -9.46 1.92
CA GLY A 138 -0.36 -10.68 1.97
C GLY A 138 -0.65 -11.14 3.40
N ALA A 139 -1.36 -12.26 3.55
CA ALA A 139 -1.66 -12.85 4.85
C ALA A 139 -0.37 -13.03 5.68
N GLY A 140 -0.41 -12.67 6.96
CA GLY A 140 0.78 -12.70 7.82
C GLY A 140 1.73 -11.50 7.68
N ASN A 141 1.47 -10.57 6.77
CA ASN A 141 2.27 -9.33 6.70
C ASN A 141 2.18 -8.56 8.02
N CYS A 142 3.32 -8.18 8.59
CA CYS A 142 3.42 -7.49 9.89
C CYS A 142 2.77 -8.26 11.05
N ALA A 143 2.82 -9.60 11.04
CA ALA A 143 2.14 -10.40 12.05
C ALA A 143 2.72 -10.16 13.45
N GLU A 144 4.05 -10.13 13.60
CA GLU A 144 4.73 -9.88 14.87
C GLU A 144 4.53 -8.43 15.34
N LEU A 145 4.62 -7.45 14.43
CA LEU A 145 4.31 -6.06 14.73
C LEU A 145 2.87 -5.89 15.23
N THR A 146 1.93 -6.49 14.51
CA THR A 146 0.50 -6.43 14.85
C THR A 146 0.20 -7.15 16.17
N ALA A 147 0.79 -8.33 16.39
CA ALA A 147 0.62 -9.09 17.64
C ALA A 147 1.15 -8.32 18.85
N ALA A 148 2.33 -7.70 18.74
CA ALA A 148 2.90 -6.85 19.77
C ALA A 148 2.00 -5.65 20.08
N MET A 149 1.50 -4.97 19.05
CA MET A 149 0.58 -3.85 19.18
C MET A 149 -0.71 -4.27 19.88
N LEU A 150 -1.43 -5.27 19.39
CA LEU A 150 -2.68 -5.73 19.99
C LEU A 150 -2.51 -6.25 21.42
N THR A 151 -1.36 -6.86 21.73
CA THR A 151 -1.03 -7.29 23.10
C THR A 151 -0.87 -6.10 24.03
N ALA A 152 -0.14 -5.05 23.61
CA ALA A 152 -0.01 -3.83 24.38
C ALA A 152 -1.39 -3.18 24.64
N TRP A 153 -2.26 -3.09 23.61
CA TRP A 153 -3.63 -2.57 23.76
C TRP A 153 -4.42 -3.32 24.84
N ARG A 154 -4.37 -4.65 24.84
CA ARG A 154 -5.06 -5.49 25.84
C ARG A 154 -4.50 -5.29 27.25
N GLU A 155 -3.18 -5.18 27.41
CA GLU A 155 -2.53 -4.94 28.71
C GLU A 155 -2.95 -3.59 29.32
N TYR A 156 -3.19 -2.57 28.48
CA TYR A 156 -3.70 -1.26 28.89
C TYR A 156 -5.23 -1.21 29.06
N GLY A 157 -5.93 -2.34 28.91
CA GLY A 157 -7.40 -2.40 29.01
C GLY A 157 -8.13 -1.65 27.92
N LEU A 158 -7.47 -1.37 26.79
CA LEU A 158 -8.04 -0.69 25.64
C LEU A 158 -8.83 -1.66 24.77
N ARG A 159 -9.87 -1.13 24.12
CA ARG A 159 -10.57 -1.89 23.07
C ARG A 159 -9.60 -2.13 21.90
N GLU A 160 -9.61 -3.34 21.35
CA GLU A 160 -8.83 -3.64 20.14
C GLU A 160 -9.23 -2.70 19.01
N PRO A 161 -8.24 -2.05 18.34
CA PRO A 161 -8.51 -1.13 17.26
C PRO A 161 -8.90 -1.89 15.98
N GLU A 162 -9.66 -1.23 15.13
CA GLU A 162 -9.83 -1.69 13.75
C GLU A 162 -8.53 -1.41 12.97
N LEU A 163 -7.99 -2.45 12.33
CA LEU A 163 -6.74 -2.34 11.57
C LEU A 163 -7.01 -1.70 10.20
N PRO A 164 -6.16 -0.77 9.76
CA PRO A 164 -6.42 0.00 8.54
C PRO A 164 -6.11 -0.77 7.24
N TRP A 165 -5.63 -2.01 7.32
CA TRP A 165 -5.17 -2.78 6.16
C TRP A 165 -5.90 -4.10 5.97
N TYR A 166 -5.86 -4.58 4.73
CA TYR A 166 -6.37 -5.86 4.28
C TYR A 166 -5.22 -6.70 3.73
N PHE A 167 -4.92 -7.83 4.38
CA PHE A 167 -3.87 -8.76 3.97
C PHE A 167 -4.47 -10.12 3.60
N PRO A 168 -4.82 -10.34 2.32
CA PRO A 168 -5.45 -11.56 1.87
C PRO A 168 -4.47 -12.73 1.75
N THR A 169 -5.02 -13.95 1.80
CA THR A 169 -4.29 -15.13 1.34
C THR A 169 -4.19 -15.13 -0.20
N PRO A 170 -3.17 -15.83 -0.79
CA PRO A 170 -3.06 -15.99 -2.23
C PRO A 170 -4.32 -16.53 -2.88
N ALA A 171 -4.91 -17.56 -2.28
CA ALA A 171 -6.12 -18.21 -2.80
C ALA A 171 -7.35 -17.29 -2.76
N GLU A 172 -7.47 -16.49 -1.69
CA GLU A 172 -8.56 -15.52 -1.58
C GLU A 172 -8.46 -14.46 -2.66
N TYR A 173 -7.28 -13.84 -2.84
CA TYR A 173 -7.14 -12.75 -3.79
C TYR A 173 -7.22 -13.21 -5.24
N ALA A 174 -6.65 -14.40 -5.57
CA ALA A 174 -6.80 -15.00 -6.87
C ALA A 174 -8.28 -15.24 -7.23
N ARG A 175 -9.06 -15.79 -6.28
CA ARG A 175 -10.51 -16.00 -6.49
C ARG A 175 -11.25 -14.69 -6.74
N ARG A 176 -10.93 -13.61 -6.01
CA ARG A 176 -11.53 -12.27 -6.24
C ARG A 176 -11.23 -11.76 -7.65
N LEU A 177 -9.96 -11.86 -8.09
CA LEU A 177 -9.57 -11.50 -9.46
C LEU A 177 -10.35 -12.29 -10.51
N GLU A 178 -10.47 -13.61 -10.34
CA GLU A 178 -11.19 -14.49 -11.28
C GLU A 178 -12.70 -14.20 -11.31
N GLN A 179 -13.31 -13.89 -10.16
CA GLN A 179 -14.72 -13.49 -10.06
C GLN A 179 -15.00 -12.20 -10.83
N GLU A 180 -14.06 -11.27 -10.85
CA GLU A 180 -14.13 -10.03 -11.63
C GLU A 180 -13.68 -10.21 -13.09
N GLY A 181 -13.47 -11.45 -13.57
CA GLY A 181 -13.18 -11.74 -14.97
C GLY A 181 -11.72 -11.60 -15.37
N PHE A 182 -10.80 -11.61 -14.42
CA PHE A 182 -9.38 -11.70 -14.73
C PHE A 182 -8.93 -13.15 -14.92
N VAL A 183 -7.83 -13.33 -15.65
CA VAL A 183 -7.05 -14.57 -15.70
C VAL A 183 -5.74 -14.31 -14.96
N VAL A 184 -5.54 -14.94 -13.83
CA VAL A 184 -4.28 -14.84 -13.07
C VAL A 184 -3.20 -15.59 -13.83
N ARG A 185 -2.10 -14.89 -14.20
CA ARG A 185 -0.97 -15.44 -14.95
C ARG A 185 0.23 -15.73 -14.07
N LEU A 186 0.40 -14.90 -13.03
CA LEU A 186 1.44 -15.04 -12.02
C LEU A 186 0.82 -14.74 -10.67
N LEU A 187 1.23 -15.49 -9.66
CA LEU A 187 0.94 -15.18 -8.26
C LEU A 187 2.10 -15.71 -7.42
N GLU A 188 2.78 -14.79 -6.77
CA GLU A 188 3.91 -15.06 -5.87
C GLU A 188 3.56 -14.63 -4.46
N TYR A 189 3.92 -15.44 -3.48
CA TYR A 189 3.73 -15.16 -2.08
C TYR A 189 5.01 -15.49 -1.32
N PHE A 190 5.61 -14.49 -0.67
CA PHE A 190 6.95 -14.62 -0.11
C PHE A 190 7.22 -13.67 1.04
N ASP A 191 8.08 -14.09 1.94
CA ASP A 191 8.59 -13.27 3.02
C ASP A 191 9.55 -12.21 2.47
N ARG A 192 9.43 -10.99 3.00
CA ARG A 192 10.34 -9.88 2.71
C ARG A 192 10.74 -9.18 4.01
N PRO A 193 11.54 -9.79 4.87
CA PRO A 193 12.06 -9.08 6.03
C PRO A 193 12.76 -7.80 5.59
N THR A 194 12.35 -6.65 6.15
CA THR A 194 12.82 -5.34 5.69
C THR A 194 13.42 -4.57 6.86
N PRO A 195 14.67 -4.06 6.76
CA PRO A 195 15.24 -3.18 7.77
C PRO A 195 14.36 -1.95 7.99
N LEU A 196 14.16 -1.57 9.25
CA LEU A 196 13.47 -0.35 9.64
C LEU A 196 14.49 0.77 9.95
N ASP A 197 15.42 1.00 9.04
CA ASP A 197 16.53 1.94 9.20
C ASP A 197 16.04 3.37 9.50
N GLU A 198 14.87 3.69 9.00
CA GLU A 198 14.24 5.00 9.15
C GLU A 198 13.24 5.07 10.32
N CYS A 199 13.16 4.00 11.10
CA CYS A 199 12.40 3.91 12.33
C CYS A 199 13.35 3.70 13.52
N PRO A 200 14.16 4.68 13.92
CA PRO A 200 15.12 4.52 15.02
C PRO A 200 14.47 4.12 16.34
N GLY A 201 13.22 4.53 16.56
CA GLY A 201 12.38 4.10 17.67
C GLY A 201 11.74 2.72 17.48
N GLY A 202 12.06 1.99 16.39
CA GLY A 202 11.63 0.62 16.16
C GLY A 202 10.16 0.43 15.83
N ALA A 203 9.52 -0.58 16.43
CA ALA A 203 8.11 -0.89 16.23
C ALA A 203 7.19 0.28 16.61
N ALA A 204 7.56 1.08 17.61
CA ALA A 204 6.82 2.28 18.01
C ALA A 204 6.74 3.31 16.87
N ASP A 205 7.86 3.58 16.18
CA ASP A 205 7.88 4.51 15.05
C ASP A 205 7.09 3.92 13.87
N TRP A 206 7.20 2.62 13.64
CA TRP A 206 6.39 1.95 12.62
C TRP A 206 4.89 2.14 12.87
N VAL A 207 4.43 1.97 14.13
CA VAL A 207 3.01 2.21 14.50
C VAL A 207 2.61 3.67 14.25
N ARG A 208 3.48 4.62 14.63
CA ARG A 208 3.19 6.06 14.38
C ARG A 208 3.01 6.40 12.90
N VAL A 209 3.72 5.71 12.03
CA VAL A 209 3.66 5.98 10.58
C VAL A 209 2.56 5.19 9.90
N PHE A 210 2.54 3.88 10.07
CA PHE A 210 1.66 2.99 9.30
C PHE A 210 0.33 2.68 9.99
N ALA A 211 0.27 2.83 11.31
CA ALA A 211 -0.92 2.56 12.09
C ALA A 211 -1.38 3.79 12.91
N SER A 212 -1.07 5.00 12.43
CA SER A 212 -1.42 6.24 13.16
C SER A 212 -2.89 6.35 13.52
N SER A 213 -3.79 5.82 12.67
CA SER A 213 -5.23 5.81 12.92
C SER A 213 -5.64 5.02 14.18
N VAL A 214 -4.86 4.01 14.60
CA VAL A 214 -5.16 3.27 15.83
C VAL A 214 -4.81 4.06 17.09
N LEU A 215 -3.99 5.10 16.98
CA LEU A 215 -3.63 6.01 18.07
C LEU A 215 -4.66 7.14 18.26
N GLU A 216 -5.51 7.36 17.28
CA GLU A 216 -6.51 8.43 17.32
C GLU A 216 -7.51 8.20 18.45
N GLY A 217 -7.79 9.27 19.20
CA GLY A 217 -8.72 9.23 20.31
C GLY A 217 -8.15 8.62 21.60
N LEU A 218 -6.91 8.14 21.61
CA LEU A 218 -6.23 7.74 22.83
C LEU A 218 -5.83 8.96 23.66
N PRO A 219 -5.92 8.90 25.02
CA PRO A 219 -5.37 9.93 25.88
C PRO A 219 -3.88 10.13 25.63
N PRO A 220 -3.37 11.37 25.46
CA PRO A 220 -1.98 11.63 25.14
C PRO A 220 -0.97 11.01 26.12
N GLU A 221 -1.37 10.95 27.41
CA GLU A 221 -0.56 10.36 28.50
C GLU A 221 -0.35 8.84 28.37
N ILE A 222 -1.23 8.16 27.60
CA ILE A 222 -1.14 6.70 27.39
C ILE A 222 -0.28 6.39 26.16
N VAL A 223 -0.25 7.25 25.13
CA VAL A 223 0.36 6.94 23.83
C VAL A 223 1.83 6.55 23.95
N GLU A 224 2.65 7.34 24.64
CA GLU A 224 4.09 7.04 24.76
C GLU A 224 4.38 5.77 25.59
N PRO A 225 3.76 5.56 26.77
CA PRO A 225 3.92 4.29 27.50
C PRO A 225 3.46 3.07 26.70
N LEU A 226 2.34 3.20 25.99
CA LEU A 226 1.79 2.14 25.13
C LEU A 226 2.77 1.76 24.00
N LEU A 227 3.33 2.74 23.30
CA LEU A 227 4.28 2.54 22.22
C LEU A 227 5.62 1.97 22.74
N HIS A 228 6.05 2.39 23.92
CA HIS A 228 7.19 1.76 24.59
C HIS A 228 6.94 0.27 24.83
N ARG A 229 5.73 -0.08 25.30
CA ARG A 229 5.34 -1.47 25.53
C ARG A 229 5.28 -2.27 24.22
N VAL A 230 4.82 -1.68 23.12
CA VAL A 230 4.89 -2.31 21.78
C VAL A 230 6.33 -2.67 21.42
N ASN A 231 7.29 -1.78 21.66
CA ASN A 231 8.71 -2.07 21.42
C ASN A 231 9.22 -3.25 22.24
N GLU A 232 8.89 -3.29 23.54
CA GLU A 232 9.31 -4.41 24.40
C GLU A 232 8.77 -5.76 23.91
N LEU A 233 7.50 -5.78 23.48
CA LEU A 233 6.84 -6.99 23.00
C LEU A 233 7.35 -7.42 21.62
N ALA A 234 7.64 -6.47 20.71
CA ALA A 234 8.14 -6.75 19.38
C ALA A 234 9.64 -7.14 19.35
N ALA A 235 10.44 -6.65 20.31
CA ALA A 235 11.90 -6.80 20.29
C ALA A 235 12.38 -8.25 20.17
N PRO A 236 11.83 -9.26 20.88
CA PRO A 236 12.31 -10.63 20.77
C PRO A 236 12.23 -11.20 19.34
N ALA A 237 11.20 -10.83 18.58
CA ALA A 237 10.98 -11.31 17.23
C ALA A 237 11.64 -10.43 16.15
N LEU A 238 11.68 -9.10 16.35
CA LEU A 238 11.98 -8.15 15.28
C LEU A 238 13.27 -7.35 15.48
N ARG A 239 13.87 -7.35 16.67
CA ARG A 239 15.14 -6.67 16.90
C ARG A 239 16.32 -7.60 16.57
N ARG A 240 17.29 -7.09 15.80
CA ARG A 240 18.55 -7.76 15.45
C ARG A 240 19.72 -6.92 15.92
N GLU A 241 20.92 -7.44 15.84
CA GLU A 241 22.15 -6.69 16.16
C GLU A 241 22.31 -5.44 15.29
N THR A 242 21.87 -5.53 14.04
CA THR A 242 21.94 -4.44 13.05
C THR A 242 20.78 -3.45 13.13
N GLY A 243 19.77 -3.65 13.99
CA GLY A 243 18.62 -2.78 14.08
C GLY A 243 17.28 -3.52 14.11
N TRP A 244 16.21 -2.82 13.78
CA TRP A 244 14.87 -3.38 13.73
C TRP A 244 14.54 -3.91 12.33
N MET A 245 13.73 -4.96 12.26
CA MET A 245 13.25 -5.58 11.04
C MET A 245 11.73 -5.62 11.04
N ALA A 246 11.10 -5.23 9.94
CA ALA A 246 9.68 -5.54 9.72
C ALA A 246 9.53 -6.94 9.14
N ASP A 247 8.56 -7.68 9.63
CA ASP A 247 8.17 -9.02 9.16
C ASP A 247 7.18 -8.93 7.99
N TYR A 248 7.61 -8.27 6.90
CA TYR A 248 6.76 -8.14 5.72
C TYR A 248 6.60 -9.46 4.97
N VAL A 249 5.35 -9.71 4.55
CA VAL A 249 4.98 -10.79 3.63
C VAL A 249 4.30 -10.16 2.42
N ARG A 250 4.74 -10.51 1.22
CA ARG A 250 4.24 -9.91 -0.02
C ARG A 250 3.44 -10.90 -0.85
N LEU A 251 2.36 -10.39 -1.41
CA LEU A 251 1.56 -11.00 -2.46
C LEU A 251 1.75 -10.17 -3.73
N ARG A 252 2.38 -10.76 -4.74
CA ARG A 252 2.63 -10.18 -6.06
C ARG A 252 1.86 -10.96 -7.09
N PHE A 253 1.27 -10.28 -8.06
CA PHE A 253 0.52 -10.94 -9.11
C PHE A 253 0.58 -10.20 -10.44
N ALA A 254 0.34 -10.93 -11.52
CA ALA A 254 -0.01 -10.43 -12.83
C ALA A 254 -1.27 -11.14 -13.31
N ALA A 255 -2.28 -10.36 -13.69
CA ALA A 255 -3.56 -10.85 -14.19
C ALA A 255 -3.95 -10.13 -15.48
N VAL A 256 -4.73 -10.76 -16.33
CA VAL A 256 -5.17 -10.23 -17.63
C VAL A 256 -6.69 -10.17 -17.66
N ARG A 257 -7.26 -9.03 -18.07
CA ARG A 257 -8.70 -8.86 -18.30
C ARG A 257 -9.13 -9.75 -19.47
N ARG A 258 -10.17 -10.55 -19.26
CA ARG A 258 -10.83 -11.32 -20.34
C ARG A 258 -11.59 -10.44 -21.29
#